data_e756981379be06b814f8a39f9b2bafa7
#
_entry.id   e756981379be06b814f8a39f9b2bafa7
#
_cell.length_a   1.000
_cell.length_b   1.000
_cell.length_c   1.000
_cell.angle_alpha   90.00
_cell.angle_beta   90.00
_cell.angle_gamma   90.00
#
_symmetry.space_group_name_H-M   'P 1'
#
loop_
_entity.id
_entity.type
_entity.pdbx_description
1 polymer ?
#
loop_
_entity_poly.entity_id
_entity_poly.type
_entity_poly.pdbx_seq_one_letter_code
_entity_poly.pdbx_strand_id
1 'polypeptide(L)'
;MLFRSCCQLNYGVRGKRYFAVGFPNVAGGYEIRSRFFKGCVPPKDVSPVKAEGSPADLCSVFEGFIDFLSAATLGLETGDCLVLNSVSNVEKAMRYLGGYGRIDCYLDRDEAGRRTLETLKGHYGERVCDRSALYDGCKDLNEYLQLTTKK
;
A
#
# COMPACT_ATOMS: atom_id res chain seq x y z
N MET A 1 6.87 7.53 12.72
CA MET A 1 6.88 7.72 11.26
C MET A 1 5.57 7.40 10.56
N LEU A 2 5.03 6.24 10.78
CA LEU A 2 3.74 5.80 10.22
C LEU A 2 2.58 6.76 10.47
N PHE A 3 2.55 7.40 11.62
CA PHE A 3 1.49 8.34 11.99
C PHE A 3 1.44 9.62 11.15
N ARG A 4 2.50 9.93 10.40
CA ARG A 4 2.50 11.08 9.48
C ARG A 4 1.90 10.77 8.11
N SER A 5 1.75 9.50 7.77
CA SER A 5 1.20 9.06 6.49
C SER A 5 -0.32 8.94 6.50
N CYS A 6 -0.94 8.96 7.67
CA CYS A 6 -2.38 8.87 7.84
C CYS A 6 -2.93 10.11 8.54
N CYS A 7 -4.20 10.40 8.29
CA CYS A 7 -4.95 11.45 9.00
C CYS A 7 -6.30 10.91 9.46
N GLN A 8 -6.90 11.62 10.41
CA GLN A 8 -8.29 11.39 10.78
C GLN A 8 -9.18 12.25 9.91
N LEU A 9 -10.11 11.62 9.20
CA LEU A 9 -11.16 12.31 8.45
C LEU A 9 -12.45 12.28 9.26
N ASN A 10 -13.01 13.47 9.51
CA ASN A 10 -14.30 13.63 10.15
C ASN A 10 -15.36 13.94 9.10
N TYR A 11 -16.48 13.26 9.14
CA TYR A 11 -17.56 13.46 8.19
C TYR A 11 -18.93 13.29 8.87
N GLY A 12 -19.96 13.86 8.27
CA GLY A 12 -21.33 13.78 8.77
C GLY A 12 -22.25 13.04 7.81
N VAL A 13 -23.09 12.17 8.34
CA VAL A 13 -24.17 11.51 7.60
C VAL A 13 -25.46 11.61 8.41
N ARG A 14 -26.49 12.22 7.82
CA ARG A 14 -27.81 12.38 8.45
C ARG A 14 -27.75 12.95 9.88
N GLY A 15 -26.93 14.00 10.08
CA GLY A 15 -26.76 14.68 11.37
C GLY A 15 -25.88 13.96 12.40
N LYS A 16 -25.34 12.77 12.07
CA LYS A 16 -24.39 12.05 12.92
C LYS A 16 -22.96 12.29 12.43
N ARG A 17 -22.03 12.43 13.38
CA ARG A 17 -20.61 12.59 13.10
C ARG A 17 -19.92 11.24 13.15
N TYR A 18 -19.05 11.01 12.17
CA TYR A 18 -18.20 9.82 12.06
C TYR A 18 -16.76 10.23 11.82
N PHE A 19 -15.85 9.33 12.09
CA PHE A 19 -14.46 9.49 11.70
C PHE A 19 -13.95 8.22 11.00
N ALA A 20 -12.94 8.38 10.19
CA ALA A 20 -12.24 7.29 9.52
C ALA A 20 -10.75 7.63 9.41
N VAL A 21 -9.94 6.62 9.20
CA VAL A 21 -8.54 6.81 8.83
C VAL A 21 -8.49 7.16 7.34
N GLY A 22 -7.84 8.28 7.03
CA GLY A 22 -7.59 8.74 5.67
C GLY A 22 -6.12 8.57 5.31
N PHE A 23 -5.86 8.07 4.11
CA PHE A 23 -4.54 7.93 3.54
C PHE A 23 -4.46 8.75 2.25
N PRO A 24 -3.68 9.85 2.24
CA PRO A 24 -3.67 10.77 1.11
C PRO A 24 -2.92 10.18 -0.09
N ASN A 25 -3.34 10.55 -1.28
CA ASN A 25 -2.63 10.26 -2.52
C ASN A 25 -2.04 11.53 -3.14
N VAL A 26 -1.24 11.36 -4.20
CA VAL A 26 -0.54 12.49 -4.86
C VAL A 26 -1.47 13.46 -5.58
N ALA A 27 -2.71 13.07 -5.88
CA ALA A 27 -3.69 13.91 -6.59
C ALA A 27 -4.60 14.71 -5.64
N GLY A 28 -4.40 14.61 -4.33
CA GLY A 28 -5.20 15.30 -3.33
C GLY A 28 -6.46 14.56 -2.87
N GLY A 29 -6.64 13.32 -3.31
CA GLY A 29 -7.66 12.42 -2.82
C GLY A 29 -7.20 11.59 -1.62
N TYR A 30 -8.10 10.78 -1.08
CA TYR A 30 -7.84 9.93 0.07
C TYR A 30 -8.43 8.54 -0.12
N GLU A 31 -7.69 7.51 0.31
CA GLU A 31 -8.29 6.24 0.68
C GLU A 31 -8.84 6.34 2.10
N ILE A 32 -10.00 5.77 2.34
CA ILE A 32 -10.70 5.86 3.64
C ILE A 32 -10.95 4.47 4.19
N ARG A 33 -10.65 4.29 5.47
CA ARG A 33 -10.94 3.06 6.19
C ARG A 33 -11.53 3.36 7.56
N SER A 34 -12.65 2.73 7.86
CA SER A 34 -13.21 2.65 9.21
C SER A 34 -13.48 1.18 9.56
N ARG A 35 -13.96 0.95 10.78
CA ARG A 35 -14.41 -0.39 11.20
C ARG A 35 -15.51 -0.92 10.29
N PHE A 36 -16.33 -0.05 9.73
CA PHE A 36 -17.58 -0.40 9.06
C PHE A 36 -17.51 -0.29 7.53
N PHE A 37 -16.56 0.45 6.98
CA PHE A 37 -16.49 0.62 5.53
C PHE A 37 -15.09 0.93 5.01
N LYS A 38 -14.93 0.70 3.72
CA LYS A 38 -13.80 1.08 2.89
C LYS A 38 -14.31 1.96 1.76
N GLY A 39 -13.64 3.08 1.51
CA GLY A 39 -14.04 4.02 0.48
C GLY A 39 -12.89 4.89 0.01
N CYS A 40 -13.19 5.88 -0.79
CA CYS A 40 -12.22 6.89 -1.20
C CYS A 40 -12.89 8.26 -1.36
N VAL A 41 -12.08 9.30 -1.19
CA VAL A 41 -12.39 10.66 -1.64
C VAL A 41 -11.61 10.90 -2.92
N PRO A 42 -12.28 11.16 -4.06
CA PRO A 42 -11.57 11.38 -5.32
C PRO A 42 -10.71 12.66 -5.29
N PRO A 43 -9.73 12.78 -6.19
CA PRO A 43 -9.40 11.83 -7.25
C PRO A 43 -8.61 10.62 -6.74
N LYS A 44 -8.68 9.48 -7.47
CA LYS A 44 -7.88 8.29 -7.18
C LYS A 44 -6.51 8.39 -7.80
N ASP A 45 -5.49 8.13 -6.99
CA ASP A 45 -4.10 8.04 -7.44
C ASP A 45 -3.26 7.21 -6.46
N VAL A 46 -1.99 7.03 -6.76
CA VAL A 46 -1.03 6.34 -5.91
C VAL A 46 -0.57 7.22 -4.75
N SER A 47 -0.04 6.59 -3.72
CA SER A 47 0.52 7.26 -2.54
C SER A 47 1.99 6.85 -2.34
N PRO A 48 2.97 7.66 -2.76
CA PRO A 48 4.36 7.44 -2.43
C PRO A 48 4.66 7.88 -1.00
N VAL A 49 5.44 7.08 -0.28
CA VAL A 49 5.91 7.38 1.07
C VAL A 49 7.42 7.22 1.10
N LYS A 50 8.14 8.30 1.36
CA LYS A 50 9.59 8.29 1.45
C LYS A 50 10.07 7.80 2.80
N ALA A 51 11.12 6.96 2.80
CA ALA A 51 11.84 6.60 4.00
C ALA A 51 12.58 7.81 4.58
N GLU A 52 12.82 7.80 5.90
CA GLU A 52 13.68 8.80 6.52
C GLU A 52 15.16 8.45 6.27
N GLY A 53 15.98 9.47 6.08
CA GLY A 53 17.43 9.33 5.91
C GLY A 53 17.87 9.42 4.45
N SER A 54 18.91 8.64 4.11
CA SER A 54 19.49 8.63 2.77
C SER A 54 18.52 8.08 1.73
N PRO A 55 18.64 8.50 0.46
CA PRO A 55 17.84 7.95 -0.61
C PRO A 55 17.90 6.43 -0.63
N ALA A 56 16.74 5.79 -0.62
CA ALA A 56 16.65 4.33 -0.68
C ALA A 56 16.79 3.84 -2.13
N ASP A 57 17.54 2.75 -2.32
CA ASP A 57 17.58 2.02 -3.61
C ASP A 57 16.47 0.96 -3.69
N LEU A 58 15.76 0.74 -2.59
CA LEU A 58 14.63 -0.16 -2.44
C LEU A 58 13.33 0.62 -2.39
N CYS A 59 12.35 0.21 -3.19
CA CYS A 59 10.96 0.61 -3.06
C CYS A 59 10.08 -0.62 -2.85
N SER A 60 9.23 -0.57 -1.83
CA SER A 60 8.22 -1.61 -1.59
C SER A 60 6.86 -1.14 -2.09
N VAL A 61 6.20 -2.00 -2.88
CA VAL A 61 4.90 -1.73 -3.50
C VAL A 61 3.82 -2.50 -2.76
N PHE A 62 2.78 -1.80 -2.35
CA PHE A 62 1.60 -2.35 -1.67
C PHE A 62 0.34 -2.08 -2.48
N GLU A 63 -0.61 -3.01 -2.45
CA GLU A 63 -1.89 -2.82 -3.11
C GLU A 63 -2.77 -1.81 -2.37
N GLY A 64 -2.85 -1.92 -1.04
CA GLY A 64 -3.60 -1.02 -0.17
C GLY A 64 -2.79 -0.47 1.00
N PHE A 65 -3.24 0.64 1.57
CA PHE A 65 -2.50 1.28 2.67
C PHE A 65 -2.54 0.48 3.98
N ILE A 66 -3.50 -0.40 4.17
CA ILE A 66 -3.56 -1.28 5.35
C ILE A 66 -2.41 -2.29 5.32
N ASP A 67 -2.03 -2.80 4.16
CA ASP A 67 -0.86 -3.68 4.02
C ASP A 67 0.44 -2.91 4.27
N PHE A 68 0.55 -1.68 3.79
CA PHE A 68 1.65 -0.78 4.12
C PHE A 68 1.79 -0.59 5.65
N LEU A 69 0.69 -0.31 6.35
CA LEU A 69 0.70 -0.18 7.81
C LEU A 69 1.05 -1.51 8.50
N SER A 70 0.61 -2.63 7.93
CA SER A 70 0.93 -3.97 8.43
C SER A 70 2.41 -4.29 8.31
N ALA A 71 3.03 -3.94 7.18
CA ALA A 71 4.47 -4.09 6.97
C ALA A 71 5.29 -3.35 8.02
N ALA A 72 4.89 -2.13 8.31
CA ALA A 72 5.57 -1.33 9.33
C ALA A 72 5.34 -1.86 10.75
N THR A 73 4.14 -2.36 11.05
CA THR A 73 3.83 -3.01 12.34
C THR A 73 4.67 -4.28 12.52
N LEU A 74 4.90 -5.03 11.44
CA LEU A 74 5.76 -6.22 11.43
C LEU A 74 7.27 -5.87 11.47
N GLY A 75 7.64 -4.60 11.34
CA GLY A 75 9.04 -4.17 11.32
C GLY A 75 9.79 -4.58 10.06
N LEU A 76 9.11 -4.73 8.93
CA LEU A 76 9.74 -5.10 7.67
C LEU A 76 10.58 -3.94 7.13
N GLU A 77 11.77 -4.27 6.58
CA GLU A 77 12.58 -3.31 5.85
C GLU A 77 11.98 -3.07 4.47
N THR A 78 11.43 -1.89 4.25
CA THR A 78 10.67 -1.58 3.04
C THR A 78 11.33 -0.51 2.16
N GLY A 79 12.33 0.21 2.66
CA GLY A 79 12.87 1.39 1.98
C GLY A 79 11.79 2.46 1.76
N ASP A 80 11.80 3.10 0.60
CA ASP A 80 10.67 3.90 0.16
C ASP A 80 9.45 2.99 -0.12
N CYS A 81 8.26 3.52 0.00
CA CYS A 81 7.03 2.76 -0.24
C CYS A 81 6.16 3.44 -1.30
N LEU A 82 5.47 2.63 -2.06
CA LEU A 82 4.46 3.08 -3.02
C LEU A 82 3.19 2.26 -2.83
N VAL A 83 2.12 2.92 -2.41
CA VAL A 83 0.81 2.29 -2.27
C VAL A 83 -0.01 2.56 -3.51
N LEU A 84 -0.46 1.50 -4.18
CA LEU A 84 -1.23 1.61 -5.43
C LEU A 84 -2.63 2.20 -5.19
N ASN A 85 -3.22 1.92 -4.02
CA ASN A 85 -4.61 2.25 -3.66
C ASN A 85 -5.66 1.53 -4.53
N SER A 86 -5.27 1.04 -5.68
CA SER A 86 -6.04 0.15 -6.56
C SER A 86 -5.07 -0.45 -7.58
N VAL A 87 -5.28 -1.70 -7.96
CA VAL A 87 -4.50 -2.34 -9.05
C VAL A 87 -4.64 -1.59 -10.38
N SER A 88 -5.75 -0.87 -10.60
CA SER A 88 -5.95 -0.02 -11.77
C SER A 88 -4.97 1.16 -11.86
N ASN A 89 -4.30 1.50 -10.78
CA ASN A 89 -3.30 2.56 -10.72
C ASN A 89 -1.87 2.09 -11.04
N VAL A 90 -1.67 0.84 -11.44
CA VAL A 90 -0.32 0.29 -11.68
C VAL A 90 0.46 1.11 -12.70
N GLU A 91 -0.16 1.58 -13.76
CA GLU A 91 0.52 2.42 -14.77
C GLU A 91 0.93 3.79 -14.22
N LYS A 92 0.11 4.37 -13.36
CA LYS A 92 0.47 5.61 -12.65
C LYS A 92 1.66 5.40 -11.71
N ALA A 93 1.76 4.22 -11.11
CA ALA A 93 2.87 3.84 -10.24
C ALA A 93 4.22 3.78 -10.97
N MET A 94 4.22 3.41 -12.24
CA MET A 94 5.47 3.22 -13.01
C MET A 94 6.33 4.48 -13.08
N ARG A 95 5.75 5.67 -13.06
CA ARG A 95 6.51 6.93 -13.04
C ARG A 95 7.37 7.11 -11.77
N TYR A 96 7.07 6.37 -10.71
CA TYR A 96 7.77 6.45 -9.43
C TYR A 96 8.82 5.36 -9.24
N LEU A 97 8.76 4.27 -10.01
CA LEU A 97 9.55 3.05 -9.76
C LEU A 97 10.86 2.98 -10.56
N GLY A 98 10.99 3.76 -11.61
CA GLY A 98 12.11 3.63 -12.57
C GLY A 98 13.50 3.82 -11.98
N GLY A 99 13.63 4.62 -10.92
CA GLY A 99 14.92 4.94 -10.29
C GLY A 99 15.40 3.95 -9.23
N TYR A 100 14.60 2.94 -8.87
CA TYR A 100 14.97 1.98 -7.83
C TYR A 100 15.69 0.76 -8.42
N GLY A 101 16.77 0.33 -7.77
CA GLY A 101 17.49 -0.90 -8.12
C GLY A 101 16.74 -2.15 -7.70
N ARG A 102 15.89 -2.07 -6.68
CA ARG A 102 15.06 -3.16 -6.21
C ARG A 102 13.65 -2.71 -5.90
N ILE A 103 12.68 -3.51 -6.31
CA ILE A 103 11.25 -3.26 -6.12
C ILE A 103 10.65 -4.51 -5.47
N ASP A 104 10.34 -4.44 -4.19
CA ASP A 104 9.69 -5.53 -3.44
C ASP A 104 8.17 -5.37 -3.51
N CYS A 105 7.47 -6.40 -3.96
CA CYS A 105 6.02 -6.36 -4.15
C CYS A 105 5.29 -7.18 -3.08
N TYR A 106 4.45 -6.51 -2.30
CA TYR A 106 3.55 -7.07 -1.30
C TYR A 106 2.10 -6.90 -1.79
N LEU A 107 1.75 -7.67 -2.81
CA LEU A 107 0.43 -7.60 -3.46
C LEU A 107 -0.49 -8.71 -2.95
N ASP A 108 -1.79 -8.52 -3.10
CA ASP A 108 -2.79 -9.53 -2.72
C ASP A 108 -2.54 -10.85 -3.47
N ARG A 109 -2.78 -11.96 -2.81
CA ARG A 109 -2.64 -13.31 -3.37
C ARG A 109 -3.89 -13.72 -4.13
N ASP A 110 -4.36 -12.87 -5.00
CA ASP A 110 -5.48 -13.12 -5.90
C ASP A 110 -5.05 -12.90 -7.37
N GLU A 111 -5.98 -13.07 -8.30
CA GLU A 111 -5.69 -12.94 -9.72
C GLU A 111 -5.28 -11.50 -10.09
N ALA A 112 -5.92 -10.50 -9.51
CA ALA A 112 -5.60 -9.09 -9.76
C ALA A 112 -4.18 -8.73 -9.28
N GLY A 113 -3.79 -9.21 -8.10
CA GLY A 113 -2.44 -9.04 -7.57
C GLY A 113 -1.39 -9.73 -8.43
N ARG A 114 -1.66 -10.95 -8.90
CA ARG A 114 -0.75 -11.67 -9.81
C ARG A 114 -0.56 -10.94 -11.13
N ARG A 115 -1.64 -10.47 -11.76
CA ARG A 115 -1.56 -9.68 -13.01
C ARG A 115 -0.76 -8.41 -12.83
N THR A 116 -0.95 -7.72 -11.70
CA THR A 116 -0.18 -6.51 -11.37
C THR A 116 1.31 -6.83 -11.22
N LEU A 117 1.65 -7.93 -10.53
CA LEU A 117 3.03 -8.38 -10.40
C LEU A 117 3.65 -8.70 -11.76
N GLU A 118 2.92 -9.40 -12.64
CA GLU A 118 3.38 -9.71 -14.00
C GLU A 118 3.62 -8.44 -14.83
N THR A 119 2.74 -7.45 -14.70
CA THR A 119 2.91 -6.15 -15.37
C THR A 119 4.18 -5.45 -14.91
N LEU A 120 4.44 -5.42 -13.60
CA LEU A 120 5.67 -4.82 -13.04
C LEU A 120 6.92 -5.60 -13.46
N LYS A 121 6.88 -6.93 -13.43
CA LYS A 121 7.99 -7.79 -13.90
C LYS A 121 8.27 -7.59 -15.39
N GLY A 122 7.24 -7.46 -16.21
CA GLY A 122 7.38 -7.19 -17.63
C GLY A 122 8.08 -5.87 -17.93
N HIS A 123 7.92 -4.88 -17.06
CA HIS A 123 8.50 -3.55 -17.24
C HIS A 123 9.89 -3.40 -16.59
N TYR A 124 10.10 -3.96 -15.40
CA TYR A 124 11.32 -3.78 -14.60
C TYR A 124 12.20 -5.04 -14.48
N GLY A 125 11.71 -6.17 -14.97
CA GLY A 125 12.48 -7.42 -15.00
C GLY A 125 12.89 -7.92 -13.61
N GLU A 126 14.15 -8.28 -13.48
CA GLU A 126 14.71 -8.89 -12.26
C GLU A 126 14.78 -7.96 -11.04
N ARG A 127 14.58 -6.66 -11.25
CA ARG A 127 14.46 -5.70 -10.13
C ARG A 127 13.23 -5.93 -9.28
N VAL A 128 12.19 -6.60 -9.83
CA VAL A 128 10.93 -6.88 -9.13
C VAL A 128 11.03 -8.21 -8.39
N CYS A 129 10.85 -8.15 -7.08
CA CYS A 129 10.83 -9.29 -6.19
C CYS A 129 9.43 -9.49 -5.61
N ASP A 130 8.84 -10.67 -5.84
CA ASP A 130 7.59 -11.06 -5.20
C ASP A 130 7.84 -11.43 -3.73
N ARG A 131 7.14 -10.78 -2.81
CA ARG A 131 7.23 -11.01 -1.36
C ARG A 131 6.02 -11.76 -0.81
N SER A 132 5.11 -12.20 -1.64
CA SER A 132 3.88 -12.87 -1.22
C SER A 132 4.12 -14.21 -0.47
N ALA A 133 5.29 -14.81 -0.63
CA ALA A 133 5.66 -16.00 0.14
C ALA A 133 5.71 -15.75 1.66
N LEU A 134 5.96 -14.51 2.10
CA LEU A 134 5.97 -14.14 3.52
C LEU A 134 4.61 -14.40 4.19
N TYR A 135 3.53 -14.21 3.46
CA TYR A 135 2.16 -14.39 3.95
C TYR A 135 1.45 -15.55 3.23
N ASP A 136 2.19 -16.64 3.02
CA ASP A 136 1.61 -17.84 2.43
C ASP A 136 0.45 -18.37 3.29
N GLY A 137 -0.63 -18.81 2.63
CA GLY A 137 -1.87 -19.19 3.30
C GLY A 137 -2.80 -18.04 3.69
N CYS A 138 -2.37 -16.79 3.51
CA CYS A 138 -3.17 -15.57 3.72
C CYS A 138 -3.45 -14.87 2.39
N LYS A 139 -4.52 -14.11 2.32
CA LYS A 139 -4.85 -13.32 1.13
C LYS A 139 -3.86 -12.17 0.94
N ASP A 140 -3.51 -11.49 2.03
CA ASP A 140 -2.71 -10.29 2.06
C ASP A 140 -1.87 -10.20 3.35
N LEU A 141 -1.01 -9.20 3.41
CA LEU A 141 -0.11 -8.99 4.54
C LEU A 141 -0.86 -8.61 5.83
N ASN A 142 -1.99 -7.92 5.72
CA ASN A 142 -2.80 -7.56 6.88
C ASN A 142 -3.45 -8.80 7.52
N GLU A 143 -3.95 -9.73 6.73
CA GLU A 143 -4.48 -11.00 7.24
C GLU A 143 -3.39 -11.79 7.98
N TYR A 144 -2.19 -11.85 7.41
CA TYR A 144 -1.03 -12.47 8.04
C TYR A 144 -0.70 -11.82 9.40
N LEU A 145 -0.66 -10.47 9.46
CA LEU A 145 -0.44 -9.76 10.71
C LEU A 145 -1.50 -10.11 11.76
N GLN A 146 -2.77 -10.12 11.37
CA GLN A 146 -3.88 -10.44 12.29
C GLN A 146 -3.78 -11.85 12.85
N LEU A 147 -3.38 -12.83 12.04
CA LEU A 147 -3.23 -14.22 12.46
C LEU A 147 -2.01 -14.43 13.37
N THR A 148 -0.92 -13.71 13.14
CA THR A 148 0.30 -13.81 13.95
C THR A 148 0.19 -13.08 15.28
N THR A 149 -0.65 -12.07 15.41
CA THR A 149 -0.84 -11.30 16.65
C THR A 149 -1.91 -11.87 17.58
N LYS A 150 -2.74 -12.82 17.13
CA LYS A 150 -3.76 -13.50 17.95
C LYS A 150 -3.21 -14.68 18.77
N LYS A 151 -1.92 -14.92 18.70
CA LYS A 151 -1.21 -15.89 19.54
C LYS A 151 -0.60 -15.18 20.74
#